data_5c5ef6f60aebdb7f785dc11f7c31119e
#
_entry.id   5c5ef6f60aebdb7f785dc11f7c31119e
#
_cell.length_a   1.000
_cell.length_b   1.000
_cell.length_c   1.000
_cell.angle_alpha   90.00
_cell.angle_beta   90.00
_cell.angle_gamma   90.00
#
_symmetry.space_group_name_H-M   'P 1'
#
loop_
_entity.id
_entity.type
_entity.pdbx_description
1 polymer ?
#
loop_
_entity_poly.entity_id
_entity_poly.type
_entity_poly.pdbx_seq_one_letter_code
_entity_poly.pdbx_strand_id
1 'polypeptide(L)'
;MPEISTRHLMTFRIQPPEPPLGPLEYGNTPFGFRWVMPVPGGTFTGDRLRGRIVFGSDWLIRRPDNATELNVRLTMETDDGHLIGMRYRGLRLGPEDVLQRHLDGDVVDASEYYFRIAPFFETASDKYGWLNTIIAVGIGDRTEDGPGYEIHEIL
;
A
#
# COMPACT_ATOMS: atom_id res chain seq x y z
N MET A 1 -29.26 -8.60 -8.99
CA MET A 1 -27.84 -8.36 -9.37
C MET A 1 -26.96 -8.93 -8.28
N PRO A 2 -25.88 -9.62 -8.64
CA PRO A 2 -24.93 -10.03 -7.63
C PRO A 2 -24.32 -8.80 -6.95
N GLU A 3 -24.19 -8.84 -5.65
CA GLU A 3 -23.51 -7.81 -4.88
C GLU A 3 -22.07 -8.22 -4.62
N ILE A 4 -21.17 -7.26 -4.59
CA ILE A 4 -19.80 -7.51 -4.19
C ILE A 4 -19.76 -7.50 -2.68
N SER A 5 -19.42 -8.64 -2.09
CA SER A 5 -19.15 -8.75 -0.68
C SER A 5 -17.65 -8.84 -0.43
N THR A 6 -17.23 -8.37 0.72
CA THR A 6 -15.82 -8.36 1.08
C THR A 6 -15.62 -8.88 2.50
N ARG A 7 -14.41 -9.36 2.75
CA ARG A 7 -13.97 -9.78 4.08
C ARG A 7 -12.63 -9.14 4.38
N HIS A 8 -12.48 -8.56 5.57
CA HIS A 8 -11.20 -8.01 6.00
C HIS A 8 -10.11 -9.08 5.90
N LEU A 9 -9.02 -8.74 5.21
CA LEU A 9 -7.88 -9.63 5.04
C LEU A 9 -6.76 -9.27 6.00
N MET A 10 -6.34 -8.02 5.99
CA MET A 10 -5.28 -7.52 6.87
C MET A 10 -5.30 -6.01 6.99
N THR A 11 -4.82 -5.52 8.11
CA THR A 11 -4.39 -4.14 8.33
C THR A 11 -2.89 -4.07 8.10
N PHE A 12 -2.46 -3.17 7.28
CA PHE A 12 -1.11 -3.07 6.78
C PHE A 12 -0.55 -1.69 7.15
N ARG A 13 0.63 -1.65 7.81
CA ARG A 13 1.29 -0.40 8.20
C ARG A 13 2.71 -0.38 7.66
N ILE A 14 3.06 0.70 6.98
CA ILE A 14 4.34 0.88 6.33
C ILE A 14 5.21 1.75 7.25
N GLN A 15 6.45 1.31 7.44
CA GLN A 15 7.48 2.13 8.04
C GLN A 15 8.02 3.08 6.97
N PRO A 16 7.92 4.41 7.15
CA PRO A 16 8.48 5.37 6.19
C PRO A 16 10.02 5.26 6.13
N PRO A 17 10.63 5.52 4.98
CA PRO A 17 12.07 5.61 4.91
C PRO A 17 12.57 6.87 5.63
N GLU A 18 13.76 6.77 6.20
CA GLU A 18 14.48 7.91 6.78
C GLU A 18 15.65 8.32 5.88
N PRO A 19 16.02 9.60 5.86
CA PRO A 19 17.19 10.04 5.09
C PRO A 19 18.47 9.28 5.54
N PRO A 20 19.38 8.91 4.60
CA PRO A 20 19.37 9.21 3.18
C PRO A 20 18.60 8.20 2.31
N LEU A 21 17.89 7.25 2.89
CA LEU A 21 17.22 6.19 2.15
C LEU A 21 16.10 6.70 1.22
N GLY A 22 15.40 7.76 1.60
CA GLY A 22 14.36 8.37 0.78
C GLY A 22 13.57 9.45 1.50
N PRO A 23 12.60 10.08 0.81
CA PRO A 23 12.16 9.83 -0.57
C PRO A 23 13.25 10.14 -1.62
N LEU A 24 13.19 9.42 -2.74
CA LEU A 24 14.10 9.61 -3.86
C LEU A 24 13.35 10.28 -5.01
N GLU A 25 13.55 11.57 -5.19
CA GLU A 25 12.88 12.35 -6.22
C GLU A 25 13.66 12.31 -7.53
N TYR A 26 13.00 11.88 -8.61
CA TYR A 26 13.54 11.96 -9.97
C TYR A 26 13.24 13.32 -10.60
N GLY A 27 12.08 13.92 -10.24
CA GLY A 27 11.58 15.15 -10.82
C GLY A 27 10.65 14.92 -12.00
N ASN A 28 10.53 15.92 -12.84
CA ASN A 28 9.67 15.87 -14.01
C ASN A 28 10.26 14.95 -15.09
N THR A 29 9.50 13.94 -15.47
CA THR A 29 9.81 13.02 -16.56
C THR A 29 8.77 13.17 -17.67
N PRO A 30 8.97 12.56 -18.86
CA PRO A 30 7.93 12.54 -19.89
C PRO A 30 6.61 11.94 -19.44
N PHE A 31 6.60 11.17 -18.35
CA PHE A 31 5.42 10.47 -17.83
C PHE A 31 4.73 11.19 -16.66
N GLY A 32 5.35 12.21 -16.10
CA GLY A 32 4.90 12.97 -14.96
C GLY A 32 6.00 13.18 -13.92
N PHE A 33 5.65 13.74 -12.76
CA PHE A 33 6.58 13.91 -11.67
C PHE A 33 6.77 12.59 -10.93
N ARG A 34 7.99 12.07 -10.97
CA ARG A 34 8.35 10.75 -10.42
C ARG A 34 9.11 10.87 -9.11
N TRP A 35 8.72 10.06 -8.12
CA TRP A 35 9.56 9.79 -6.97
C TRP A 35 9.41 8.33 -6.52
N VAL A 36 10.35 7.85 -5.75
CA VAL A 36 10.35 6.48 -5.21
C VAL A 36 10.45 6.55 -3.69
N MET A 37 9.58 5.83 -3.03
CA MET A 37 9.60 5.65 -1.58
C MET A 37 10.09 4.24 -1.26
N PRO A 38 11.34 4.06 -0.82
CA PRO A 38 11.77 2.79 -0.26
C PRO A 38 10.92 2.44 0.96
N VAL A 39 10.61 1.17 1.12
CA VAL A 39 9.86 0.64 2.26
C VAL A 39 10.81 -0.25 3.07
N PRO A 40 11.40 0.27 4.15
CA PRO A 40 12.39 -0.48 4.93
C PRO A 40 11.77 -1.54 5.83
N GLY A 41 10.47 -1.47 6.07
CA GLY A 41 9.78 -2.37 6.97
C GLY A 41 8.32 -1.99 7.16
N GLY A 42 7.71 -2.64 8.13
CA GLY A 42 6.31 -2.44 8.50
C GLY A 42 5.70 -3.72 9.03
N THR A 43 4.41 -3.70 9.24
CA THR A 43 3.64 -4.82 9.80
C THR A 43 2.38 -5.07 9.01
N PHE A 44 1.91 -6.30 9.06
CA PHE A 44 0.56 -6.65 8.60
C PHE A 44 -0.10 -7.57 9.63
N THR A 45 -1.38 -7.35 9.87
CA THR A 45 -2.16 -8.08 10.88
C THR A 45 -3.54 -8.39 10.36
N GLY A 46 -3.92 -9.65 10.40
CA GLY A 46 -5.25 -10.14 10.07
C GLY A 46 -5.57 -11.41 10.84
N ASP A 47 -6.81 -11.90 10.73
CA ASP A 47 -7.25 -13.10 11.44
C ASP A 47 -6.55 -14.36 10.95
N ARG A 48 -6.21 -14.40 9.65
CA ARG A 48 -5.64 -15.57 9.00
C ARG A 48 -4.14 -15.49 8.75
N LEU A 49 -3.55 -14.31 8.85
CA LEU A 49 -2.12 -14.10 8.66
C LEU A 49 -1.65 -12.83 9.33
N ARG A 50 -0.42 -12.85 9.80
CA ARG A 50 0.26 -11.70 10.40
C ARG A 50 1.76 -11.82 10.27
N GLY A 51 2.44 -10.71 10.30
CA GLY A 51 3.89 -10.68 10.19
C GLY A 51 4.44 -9.29 9.94
N ARG A 52 5.59 -9.26 9.27
CA ARG A 52 6.33 -8.03 8.97
C ARG A 52 6.56 -7.84 7.49
N ILE A 53 6.71 -6.59 7.09
CA ILE A 53 7.23 -6.23 5.77
C ILE A 53 8.75 -6.30 5.86
N VAL A 54 9.36 -7.05 4.97
CA VAL A 54 10.83 -7.20 4.95
C VAL A 54 11.47 -6.02 4.25
N PHE A 55 11.01 -5.73 3.05
CA PHE A 55 11.45 -4.56 2.26
C PHE A 55 10.54 -4.41 1.03
N GLY A 56 10.73 -3.29 0.36
CA GLY A 56 10.12 -3.04 -0.93
C GLY A 56 10.31 -1.62 -1.39
N SER A 57 9.54 -1.23 -2.39
CA SER A 57 9.53 0.13 -2.89
C SER A 57 8.19 0.49 -3.50
N ASP A 58 7.85 1.76 -3.35
CA ASP A 58 6.68 2.39 -3.96
C ASP A 58 7.17 3.37 -5.04
N TRP A 59 6.77 3.13 -6.26
CA TRP A 59 7.06 3.97 -7.41
C TRP A 59 5.86 4.86 -7.67
N LEU A 60 5.96 6.11 -7.26
CA LEU A 60 4.87 7.08 -7.36
C LEU A 60 5.09 7.99 -8.57
N ILE A 61 3.99 8.34 -9.22
CA ILE A 61 4.00 9.33 -10.28
C ILE A 61 2.78 10.24 -10.15
N ARG A 62 3.03 11.56 -10.15
CA ARG A 62 1.96 12.55 -10.22
C ARG A 62 1.68 12.87 -11.67
N ARG A 63 0.45 12.60 -12.07
CA ARG A 63 -0.04 12.82 -13.43
C ARG A 63 -0.40 14.29 -13.66
N PRO A 64 -0.59 14.72 -14.93
CA PRO A 64 -1.05 16.09 -15.22
C PRO A 64 -2.42 16.44 -14.62
N ASP A 65 -3.28 15.44 -14.35
CA ASP A 65 -4.58 15.63 -13.70
C ASP A 65 -4.50 15.67 -12.17
N ASN A 66 -3.28 15.74 -11.61
CA ASN A 66 -2.97 15.76 -10.17
C ASN A 66 -3.26 14.44 -9.42
N ALA A 67 -3.73 13.41 -10.09
CA ALA A 67 -3.81 12.10 -9.45
C ALA A 67 -2.40 11.51 -9.28
N THR A 68 -2.14 10.89 -8.15
CA THR A 68 -0.91 10.12 -7.92
C THR A 68 -1.19 8.65 -8.14
N GLU A 69 -0.46 8.03 -9.07
CA GLU A 69 -0.45 6.59 -9.23
C GLU A 69 0.62 5.98 -8.34
N LEU A 70 0.26 4.85 -7.72
CA LEU A 70 1.18 4.02 -6.96
C LEU A 70 1.46 2.73 -7.72
N ASN A 71 2.70 2.28 -7.65
CA ASN A 71 3.12 0.98 -8.19
C ASN A 71 4.14 0.38 -7.22
N VAL A 72 3.70 -0.61 -6.47
CA VAL A 72 4.42 -1.08 -5.29
C VAL A 72 4.73 -2.56 -5.40
N ARG A 73 5.92 -2.93 -4.96
CA ARG A 73 6.32 -4.33 -4.73
C ARG A 73 6.92 -4.45 -3.35
N LEU A 74 6.42 -5.41 -2.59
CA LEU A 74 6.87 -5.69 -1.23
C LEU A 74 7.13 -7.19 -1.06
N THR A 75 8.09 -7.49 -0.21
CA THR A 75 8.28 -8.84 0.34
C THR A 75 7.85 -8.82 1.80
N MET A 76 6.96 -9.72 2.15
CA MET A 76 6.44 -9.89 3.50
C MET A 76 6.85 -11.25 4.04
N GLU A 77 6.99 -11.35 5.35
CA GLU A 77 7.27 -12.59 6.05
C GLU A 77 6.27 -12.77 7.19
N THR A 78 5.57 -13.90 7.19
CA THR A 78 4.66 -14.25 8.27
C THR A 78 5.43 -14.57 9.56
N ASP A 79 4.75 -14.48 10.72
CA ASP A 79 5.37 -14.81 12.02
C ASP A 79 5.90 -16.24 12.08
N ASP A 80 5.31 -17.14 11.30
CA ASP A 80 5.76 -18.54 11.18
C ASP A 80 6.75 -18.79 10.01
N GLY A 81 7.31 -17.71 9.43
CA GLY A 81 8.47 -17.79 8.55
C GLY A 81 8.20 -18.02 7.07
N HIS A 82 6.97 -17.79 6.58
CA HIS A 82 6.65 -17.91 5.16
C HIS A 82 6.81 -16.57 4.44
N LEU A 83 7.40 -16.60 3.25
CA LEU A 83 7.54 -15.42 2.41
C LEU A 83 6.32 -15.24 1.50
N ILE A 84 5.84 -14.02 1.41
CA ILE A 84 4.72 -13.62 0.56
C ILE A 84 5.15 -12.36 -0.22
N GLY A 85 5.07 -12.43 -1.55
CA GLY A 85 5.19 -11.27 -2.40
C GLY A 85 3.84 -10.54 -2.49
N MET A 86 3.88 -9.22 -2.42
CA MET A 86 2.70 -8.37 -2.65
C MET A 86 3.05 -7.32 -3.68
N ARG A 87 2.23 -7.19 -4.70
CA ARG A 87 2.31 -6.10 -5.65
C ARG A 87 0.98 -5.41 -5.75
N TYR A 88 0.99 -4.11 -5.83
CA TYR A 88 -0.25 -3.37 -6.04
C TYR A 88 -0.03 -2.11 -6.87
N ARG A 89 -1.07 -1.75 -7.56
CA ARG A 89 -1.25 -0.44 -8.15
C ARG A 89 -2.37 0.27 -7.41
N GLY A 90 -2.32 1.59 -7.42
CA GLY A 90 -3.33 2.38 -6.76
C GLY A 90 -3.41 3.79 -7.27
N LEU A 91 -4.42 4.49 -6.80
CA LEU A 91 -4.65 5.89 -7.10
C LEU A 91 -4.90 6.65 -5.80
N ARG A 92 -4.28 7.81 -5.69
CA ARG A 92 -4.51 8.77 -4.61
C ARG A 92 -4.82 10.11 -5.23
N LEU A 93 -5.98 10.68 -4.87
CA LEU A 93 -6.40 11.99 -5.33
C LEU A 93 -7.32 12.64 -4.29
N GLY A 94 -7.41 13.96 -4.35
CA GLY A 94 -8.23 14.74 -3.45
C GLY A 94 -7.86 16.21 -3.50
N PRO A 95 -8.44 17.05 -2.62
CA PRO A 95 -8.05 18.45 -2.51
C PRO A 95 -6.55 18.59 -2.22
N GLU A 96 -5.91 19.56 -2.84
CA GLU A 96 -4.46 19.74 -2.75
C GLU A 96 -3.98 19.94 -1.31
N ASP A 97 -4.70 20.72 -0.52
CA ASP A 97 -4.38 20.98 0.89
C ASP A 97 -4.48 19.71 1.75
N VAL A 98 -5.46 18.86 1.46
CA VAL A 98 -5.64 17.56 2.14
C VAL A 98 -4.48 16.62 1.82
N LEU A 99 -4.14 16.50 0.53
CA LEU A 99 -3.02 15.66 0.10
C LEU A 99 -1.68 16.17 0.64
N GLN A 100 -1.51 17.48 0.74
CA GLN A 100 -0.28 18.05 1.32
C GLN A 100 -0.15 17.70 2.81
N ARG A 101 -1.23 17.82 3.58
CA ARG A 101 -1.22 17.40 4.99
C ARG A 101 -0.88 15.92 5.13
N HIS A 102 -1.42 15.07 4.25
CA HIS A 102 -1.09 13.66 4.22
C HIS A 102 0.41 13.42 3.95
N LEU A 103 0.99 14.14 2.99
CA LEU A 103 2.43 14.06 2.67
C LEU A 103 3.30 14.56 3.82
N ASP A 104 2.85 15.58 4.54
CA ASP A 104 3.57 16.14 5.68
C ASP A 104 3.53 15.23 6.93
N GLY A 105 2.80 14.13 6.85
CA GLY A 105 2.70 13.16 7.94
C GLY A 105 1.57 13.42 8.92
N ASP A 106 0.69 14.37 8.64
CA ASP A 106 -0.49 14.63 9.48
C ASP A 106 -1.48 13.47 9.39
N VAL A 107 -2.18 13.23 10.48
CA VAL A 107 -3.33 12.33 10.47
C VAL A 107 -4.48 13.04 9.75
N VAL A 108 -4.90 12.48 8.63
CA VAL A 108 -6.00 13.00 7.81
C VAL A 108 -7.08 11.95 7.72
N ASP A 109 -8.34 12.36 7.92
CA ASP A 109 -9.47 11.44 7.81
C ASP A 109 -9.55 10.88 6.38
N ALA A 110 -9.66 9.56 6.26
CA ALA A 110 -9.68 8.86 4.97
C ALA A 110 -10.88 9.27 4.09
N SER A 111 -11.93 9.84 4.67
CA SER A 111 -13.08 10.37 3.92
C SER A 111 -12.78 11.67 3.16
N GLU A 112 -11.70 12.37 3.51
CA GLU A 112 -11.33 13.64 2.89
C GLU A 112 -10.62 13.47 1.54
N TYR A 113 -10.15 12.25 1.21
CA TYR A 113 -9.46 11.97 -0.03
C TYR A 113 -9.78 10.57 -0.54
N TYR A 114 -9.50 10.34 -1.80
CA TYR A 114 -9.63 9.02 -2.41
C TYR A 114 -8.26 8.35 -2.44
N PHE A 115 -8.14 7.16 -1.84
CA PHE A 115 -6.91 6.39 -1.87
C PHE A 115 -7.27 4.90 -1.89
N ARG A 116 -7.12 4.27 -3.07
CA ARG A 116 -7.50 2.86 -3.29
C ARG A 116 -6.38 2.12 -3.97
N ILE A 117 -6.22 0.86 -3.60
CA ILE A 117 -5.23 -0.04 -4.19
C ILE A 117 -5.87 -1.36 -4.58
N ALA A 118 -5.23 -2.05 -5.53
CA ALA A 118 -5.60 -3.39 -5.99
C ALA A 118 -4.40 -4.34 -5.80
N PRO A 119 -4.28 -4.98 -4.63
CA PRO A 119 -3.16 -5.87 -4.35
C PRO A 119 -3.35 -7.26 -4.92
N PHE A 120 -2.23 -7.85 -5.35
CA PHE A 120 -2.10 -9.25 -5.72
C PHE A 120 -0.98 -9.88 -4.91
N PHE A 121 -1.12 -11.15 -4.60
CA PHE A 121 -0.19 -11.89 -3.77
C PHE A 121 0.43 -13.06 -4.51
N GLU A 122 1.64 -13.42 -4.10
CA GLU A 122 2.35 -14.59 -4.60
C GLU A 122 3.12 -15.26 -3.46
N THR A 123 2.93 -16.55 -3.28
CA THR A 123 3.68 -17.33 -2.29
C THR A 123 3.82 -18.77 -2.73
N ALA A 124 4.93 -19.39 -2.37
CA ALA A 124 5.15 -20.84 -2.52
C ALA A 124 4.68 -21.63 -1.29
N SER A 125 4.20 -20.96 -0.25
CA SER A 125 3.73 -21.62 0.97
C SER A 125 2.47 -22.42 0.73
N ASP A 126 2.44 -23.67 1.14
CA ASP A 126 1.21 -24.47 1.11
C ASP A 126 0.17 -23.91 2.07
N LYS A 127 0.58 -23.43 3.24
CA LYS A 127 -0.30 -22.88 4.26
C LYS A 127 -1.03 -21.60 3.80
N TYR A 128 -0.33 -20.73 3.06
CA TYR A 128 -0.86 -19.45 2.61
C TYR A 128 -1.14 -19.43 1.10
N GLY A 129 -1.11 -20.58 0.45
CA GLY A 129 -1.29 -20.71 -1.01
C GLY A 129 -2.62 -20.15 -1.54
N TRP A 130 -3.63 -20.07 -0.70
CA TRP A 130 -4.93 -19.46 -1.03
C TRP A 130 -4.81 -17.98 -1.44
N LEU A 131 -3.76 -17.28 -0.98
CA LEU A 131 -3.48 -15.90 -1.39
C LEU A 131 -3.23 -15.76 -2.90
N ASN A 132 -2.70 -16.80 -3.54
CA ASN A 132 -2.38 -16.77 -4.97
C ASN A 132 -3.62 -16.66 -5.87
N THR A 133 -4.80 -16.94 -5.34
CA THR A 133 -6.04 -17.09 -6.12
C THR A 133 -7.17 -16.18 -5.66
N ILE A 134 -6.90 -15.18 -4.84
CA ILE A 134 -7.90 -14.20 -4.41
C ILE A 134 -7.78 -12.90 -5.18
N ILE A 135 -8.87 -12.16 -5.20
CA ILE A 135 -8.90 -10.75 -5.61
C ILE A 135 -9.11 -9.93 -4.34
N ALA A 136 -8.37 -8.84 -4.23
CA ALA A 136 -8.44 -7.95 -3.08
C ALA A 136 -8.44 -6.48 -3.49
N VAL A 137 -8.96 -5.65 -2.61
CA VAL A 137 -8.92 -4.19 -2.72
C VAL A 137 -8.48 -3.61 -1.38
N GLY A 138 -7.90 -2.43 -1.41
CA GLY A 138 -7.47 -1.75 -0.21
C GLY A 138 -7.86 -0.28 -0.18
N ILE A 139 -8.09 0.20 1.03
CA ILE A 139 -8.30 1.63 1.32
C ILE A 139 -7.05 2.12 2.02
N GLY A 140 -6.39 3.12 1.43
CA GLY A 140 -5.23 3.76 2.02
C GLY A 140 -5.64 4.80 3.06
N ASP A 141 -4.86 4.85 4.14
CA ASP A 141 -5.04 5.84 5.20
C ASP A 141 -3.70 6.24 5.82
N ARG A 142 -3.76 7.19 6.74
CA ARG A 142 -2.67 7.53 7.64
C ARG A 142 -3.24 7.71 9.03
N THR A 143 -2.73 6.93 9.96
CA THR A 143 -3.07 7.01 11.37
C THR A 143 -1.82 7.42 12.17
N GLU A 144 -1.96 7.52 13.49
CA GLU A 144 -0.81 7.74 14.38
C GLU A 144 0.26 6.64 14.25
N ASP A 145 -0.14 5.44 13.83
CA ASP A 145 0.76 4.30 13.58
C ASP A 145 1.46 4.38 12.21
N GLY A 146 1.23 5.45 11.46
CA GLY A 146 1.84 5.68 10.14
C GLY A 146 0.91 5.42 8.96
N PRO A 147 1.45 5.52 7.73
CA PRO A 147 0.69 5.24 6.53
C PRO A 147 0.43 3.75 6.37
N GLY A 148 -0.67 3.41 5.73
CA GLY A 148 -1.01 2.01 5.49
C GLY A 148 -2.33 1.81 4.80
N TYR A 149 -2.87 0.60 4.94
CA TYR A 149 -4.05 0.18 4.22
C TYR A 149 -4.90 -0.77 5.04
N GLU A 150 -6.20 -0.67 4.88
CA GLU A 150 -7.14 -1.73 5.22
C GLU A 150 -7.41 -2.54 3.94
N ILE A 151 -7.02 -3.81 3.94
CA ILE A 151 -7.13 -4.68 2.77
C ILE A 151 -8.26 -5.68 2.98
N HIS A 152 -9.09 -5.79 1.96
CA HIS A 152 -10.26 -6.68 1.95
C HIS A 152 -10.19 -7.64 0.75
N GLU A 153 -10.44 -8.90 1.04
CA GLU A 153 -10.67 -9.93 0.02
C GLU A 153 -12.08 -9.76 -0.55
N ILE A 154 -12.22 -9.87 -1.87
CA ILE A 154 -13.53 -9.93 -2.54
C ILE A 154 -13.99 -11.38 -2.54
N LEU A 155 -15.23 -11.61 -2.09
CA LEU A 155 -15.82 -12.95 -1.97
C LEU A 155 -16.70 -13.30 -3.18
#